data_56019cdd0b5e2261e2f2846f11194fad
#
_entry.id   56019cdd0b5e2261e2f2846f11194fad
#
_cell.length_a   1.000
_cell.length_b   1.000
_cell.length_c   1.000
_cell.angle_alpha   90.00
_cell.angle_beta   90.00
_cell.angle_gamma   90.00
#
_symmetry.space_group_name_H-M   'P 1'
#
loop_
_entity.id
_entity.type
_entity.pdbx_description
1 polymer ?
#
loop_
_entity_poly.entity_id
_entity_poly.type
_entity_poly.pdbx_seq_one_letter_code
_entity_poly.pdbx_strand_id
1 'polypeptide(L)'
;YVVIATLNGTAGRFILDTGASTTCVSTELATHFHLNPKPSEEKASSASANELDTEVAHHNKLVIGSWSSKRRSVVLFDMQAVNHALQKHDIEAVDGIIGADILQSVNAIIDYKNDWLYLR
;
A
#
# COMPACT_ATOMS: atom_id res chain seq x y z
N TYR A 1 9.46 -6.02 -4.62
CA TYR A 1 9.10 -5.34 -5.88
C TYR A 1 8.38 -4.04 -5.60
N VAL A 2 8.72 -3.02 -6.38
CA VAL A 2 8.09 -1.71 -6.31
C VAL A 2 7.31 -1.48 -7.60
N VAL A 3 6.09 -0.99 -7.46
CA VAL A 3 5.26 -0.63 -8.61
C VAL A 3 4.80 0.82 -8.47
N ILE A 4 4.52 1.46 -9.59
CA ILE A 4 3.85 2.76 -9.60
C ILE A 4 2.36 2.48 -9.71
N ALA A 5 1.61 2.98 -8.75
CA ALA A 5 0.16 2.90 -8.74
C ALA A 5 -0.43 4.30 -8.58
N THR A 6 -1.65 4.47 -9.02
CA THR A 6 -2.36 5.74 -8.88
C THR A 6 -3.49 5.57 -7.88
N LEU A 7 -3.47 6.36 -6.83
CA LEU A 7 -4.49 6.36 -5.79
C LEU A 7 -5.22 7.69 -5.83
N ASN A 8 -6.52 7.63 -6.10
CA ASN A 8 -7.37 8.83 -6.26
C ASN A 8 -6.80 9.85 -7.26
N GLY A 9 -6.18 9.36 -8.33
CA GLY A 9 -5.64 10.21 -9.38
C GLY A 9 -4.21 10.69 -9.18
N THR A 10 -3.56 10.32 -8.07
CA THR A 10 -2.18 10.71 -7.77
C THR A 10 -1.26 9.49 -7.78
N ALA A 11 -0.17 9.57 -8.54
CA ALA A 11 0.78 8.47 -8.64
C ALA A 11 1.61 8.34 -7.37
N GLY A 12 1.96 7.11 -7.00
CA GLY A 12 2.81 6.81 -5.88
C GLY A 12 3.62 5.54 -6.10
N ARG A 13 4.61 5.35 -5.25
CA ARG A 13 5.48 4.17 -5.25
C ARG A 13 5.00 3.20 -4.17
N PHE A 14 4.72 1.97 -4.55
CA PHE A 14 4.19 0.96 -3.63
C PHE A 14 5.03 -0.31 -3.70
N ILE A 15 5.27 -0.91 -2.55
CA ILE A 15 5.85 -2.26 -2.48
C ILE A 15 4.73 -3.28 -2.64
N LEU A 16 4.98 -4.32 -3.45
CA LEU A 16 4.14 -5.52 -3.46
C LEU A 16 4.58 -6.41 -2.31
N ASP A 17 3.69 -6.63 -1.35
CA ASP A 17 4.01 -7.44 -0.17
C ASP A 17 2.90 -8.45 0.08
N THR A 18 3.14 -9.70 -0.33
CA THR A 18 2.19 -10.78 -0.13
C THR A 18 2.03 -11.17 1.33
N GLY A 19 2.98 -10.77 2.18
CA GLY A 19 2.90 -10.99 3.62
C GLY A 19 2.08 -9.94 4.36
N ALA A 20 1.79 -8.80 3.72
CA ALA A 20 0.90 -7.80 4.30
C ALA A 20 -0.55 -8.16 3.98
N SER A 21 -1.39 -8.25 5.00
CA SER A 21 -2.79 -8.60 4.81
C SER A 21 -3.62 -7.47 4.22
N THR A 22 -3.19 -6.23 4.41
CA THR A 22 -3.94 -5.02 4.05
C THR A 22 -3.04 -4.05 3.30
N THR A 23 -3.60 -3.41 2.26
CA THR A 23 -2.95 -2.32 1.54
C THR A 23 -2.87 -1.09 2.43
N CYS A 24 -1.70 -0.49 2.52
CA CYS A 24 -1.39 0.58 3.46
C CYS A 24 -0.76 1.78 2.74
N VAL A 25 -0.94 2.95 3.33
CA VAL A 25 -0.34 4.20 2.87
C VAL A 25 0.25 4.93 4.09
N SER A 26 1.34 5.65 3.90
CA SER A 26 1.91 6.45 4.98
C SER A 26 0.93 7.54 5.43
N THR A 27 0.76 7.68 6.73
CA THR A 27 -0.18 8.65 7.34
C THR A 27 0.08 10.08 6.86
N GLU A 28 1.33 10.46 6.67
CA GLU A 28 1.70 11.81 6.23
C GLU A 28 1.23 12.13 4.80
N LEU A 29 0.85 11.11 4.02
CA LEU A 29 0.43 11.25 2.62
C LEU A 29 -1.08 11.29 2.44
N ALA A 30 -1.85 11.39 3.52
CA ALA A 30 -3.30 11.42 3.43
C ALA A 30 -3.80 12.52 2.49
N THR A 31 -3.28 13.74 2.63
CA THR A 31 -3.67 14.87 1.76
C THR A 31 -3.16 14.68 0.33
N HIS A 32 -1.93 14.17 0.19
CA HIS A 32 -1.32 13.92 -1.13
C HIS A 32 -2.18 13.00 -2.00
N PHE A 33 -2.75 11.95 -1.41
CA PHE A 33 -3.60 10.99 -2.11
C PHE A 33 -5.10 11.29 -1.98
N HIS A 34 -5.47 12.45 -1.50
CA HIS A 34 -6.88 12.84 -1.34
C HIS A 34 -7.68 11.84 -0.51
N LEU A 35 -7.06 11.32 0.55
CA LEU A 35 -7.69 10.38 1.45
C LEU A 35 -8.51 11.13 2.51
N ASN A 36 -9.55 10.47 2.98
CA ASN A 36 -10.37 10.96 4.08
C ASN A 36 -10.30 9.97 5.25
N PRO A 37 -9.21 10.01 6.03
CA PRO A 37 -8.97 8.99 7.03
C PRO A 37 -9.87 9.15 8.24
N LYS A 38 -10.21 8.00 8.84
CA LYS A 38 -10.96 7.91 10.08
C LYS A 38 -10.22 6.98 11.04
N PRO A 39 -10.36 7.16 12.36
CA PRO A 39 -9.75 6.24 13.30
C PRO A 39 -10.16 4.80 13.01
N SER A 40 -9.18 3.89 13.09
CA SER A 40 -9.40 2.47 12.92
C SER A 40 -9.35 1.79 14.29
N GLU A 41 -10.21 0.80 14.51
CA GLU A 41 -10.17 -0.03 15.71
C GLU A 41 -9.06 -1.08 15.63
N GLU A 42 -8.58 -1.38 14.41
CA GLU A 42 -7.48 -2.31 14.20
C GLU A 42 -6.16 -1.58 14.26
N LYS A 43 -5.12 -2.28 14.70
CA LYS A 43 -3.76 -1.75 14.75
C LYS A 43 -2.86 -2.54 13.83
N ALA A 44 -1.91 -1.86 13.18
CA ALA A 44 -0.93 -2.52 12.34
C ALA A 44 0.03 -3.31 13.22
N SER A 45 0.13 -4.61 12.96
CA SER A 45 0.99 -5.51 13.74
C SER A 45 2.22 -5.98 12.96
N SER A 46 2.27 -5.77 11.67
CA SER A 46 3.32 -6.31 10.81
C SER A 46 4.59 -5.46 10.76
N ALA A 47 4.50 -4.17 11.07
CA ALA A 47 5.61 -3.24 10.89
C ALA A 47 6.53 -3.13 12.10
N SER A 48 6.08 -3.58 13.28
CA SER A 48 6.90 -3.52 14.49
C SER A 48 6.33 -4.45 15.57
N ALA A 49 7.12 -4.69 16.62
CA ALA A 49 6.66 -5.44 17.78
C ALA A 49 5.66 -4.64 18.62
N ASN A 50 5.60 -3.32 18.44
CA ASN A 50 4.64 -2.46 19.12
C ASN A 50 3.43 -2.24 18.24
N GLU A 51 2.26 -2.17 18.85
CA GLU A 51 1.05 -1.80 18.17
C GLU A 51 1.12 -0.34 17.74
N LEU A 52 0.81 -0.08 16.47
CA LEU A 52 0.77 1.26 15.92
C LEU A 52 -0.67 1.70 15.75
N ASP A 53 -0.95 2.95 16.09
CA ASP A 53 -2.24 3.54 15.81
C ASP A 53 -2.43 3.64 14.30
N THR A 54 -3.59 3.22 13.83
CA THR A 54 -3.92 3.23 12.42
C THR A 54 -5.19 4.02 12.16
N GLU A 55 -5.27 4.51 10.94
CA GLU A 55 -6.49 5.11 10.41
C GLU A 55 -6.90 4.32 9.18
N VAL A 56 -8.14 4.44 8.76
CA VAL A 56 -8.65 3.80 7.57
C VAL A 56 -9.35 4.84 6.69
N ALA A 57 -9.11 4.76 5.40
CA ALA A 57 -9.82 5.56 4.40
C ALA A 57 -10.57 4.63 3.46
N HIS A 58 -11.86 4.87 3.28
CA HIS A 58 -12.75 4.05 2.45
C HIS A 58 -13.02 4.73 1.11
N HIS A 59 -13.51 3.94 0.15
CA HIS A 59 -14.03 4.43 -1.13
C HIS A 59 -12.96 5.09 -2.01
N ASN A 60 -11.78 4.50 -2.06
CA ASN A 60 -10.69 5.02 -2.86
C ASN A 60 -10.58 4.28 -4.20
N LYS A 61 -10.17 5.02 -5.23
CA LYS A 61 -9.89 4.45 -6.54
C LYS A 61 -8.40 4.11 -6.64
N LEU A 62 -8.10 2.86 -6.95
CA LEU A 62 -6.74 2.37 -7.14
C LEU A 62 -6.57 1.92 -8.58
N VAL A 63 -5.53 2.42 -9.25
CA VAL A 63 -5.18 2.05 -10.63
C VAL A 63 -3.75 1.52 -10.65
N ILE A 64 -3.56 0.33 -11.21
CA ILE A 64 -2.24 -0.26 -11.42
C ILE A 64 -2.20 -0.70 -12.87
N GLY A 65 -1.39 -0.03 -13.70
CA GLY A 65 -1.37 -0.28 -15.13
C GLY A 65 -2.76 -0.10 -15.75
N SER A 66 -3.25 -1.13 -16.43
CA SER A 66 -4.59 -1.12 -17.05
C SER A 66 -5.69 -1.58 -16.11
N TRP A 67 -5.32 -2.11 -14.92
CA TRP A 67 -6.29 -2.55 -13.92
C TRP A 67 -6.72 -1.37 -13.05
N SER A 68 -8.00 -1.30 -12.75
CA SER A 68 -8.53 -0.31 -11.83
C SER A 68 -9.65 -0.87 -10.97
N SER A 69 -9.78 -0.33 -9.78
CA SER A 69 -10.87 -0.67 -8.88
C SER A 69 -11.31 0.57 -8.11
N LYS A 70 -12.60 0.69 -7.90
CA LYS A 70 -13.20 1.74 -7.08
C LYS A 70 -13.57 1.17 -5.72
N ARG A 71 -13.79 2.05 -4.75
CA ARG A 71 -14.28 1.69 -3.41
C ARG A 71 -13.33 0.80 -2.64
N ARG A 72 -12.04 1.00 -2.82
CA ARG A 72 -11.03 0.28 -2.04
C ARG A 72 -10.75 1.01 -0.73
N SER A 73 -10.57 0.23 0.32
CA SER A 73 -10.14 0.74 1.61
C SER A 73 -8.64 0.61 1.73
N VAL A 74 -8.00 1.61 2.30
CA VAL A 74 -6.57 1.58 2.61
C VAL A 74 -6.38 1.94 4.07
N VAL A 75 -5.39 1.34 4.70
CA VAL A 75 -5.00 1.62 6.07
C VAL A 75 -3.85 2.62 6.04
N LEU A 76 -3.88 3.60 6.93
CA LEU A 76 -2.80 4.57 7.07
C LEU A 76 -2.08 4.31 8.39
N PHE A 77 -0.76 4.28 8.33
CA PHE A 77 0.07 4.25 9.51
C PHE A 77 1.41 4.93 9.23
N ASP A 78 2.16 5.21 10.29
CA ASP A 78 3.47 5.85 10.15
C ASP A 78 4.48 4.85 9.57
N MET A 79 4.94 5.11 8.36
CA MET A 79 5.88 4.24 7.64
C MET A 79 7.34 4.65 7.81
N GLN A 80 7.67 5.56 8.72
CA GLN A 80 9.04 6.02 8.88
C GLN A 80 10.02 4.88 9.17
N ALA A 81 9.64 3.94 10.04
CA ALA A 81 10.50 2.81 10.36
C ALA A 81 10.72 1.89 9.15
N VAL A 82 9.66 1.65 8.37
CA VAL A 82 9.76 0.85 7.15
C VAL A 82 10.70 1.51 6.15
N ASN A 83 10.51 2.81 5.89
CA ASN A 83 11.32 3.54 4.93
C ASN A 83 12.77 3.68 5.38
N HIS A 84 13.00 3.83 6.68
CA HIS A 84 14.35 3.84 7.22
C HIS A 84 15.08 2.51 6.97
N ALA A 85 14.39 1.38 7.16
CA ALA A 85 14.95 0.06 6.89
C ALA A 85 15.24 -0.13 5.38
N LEU A 86 14.36 0.34 4.51
CA LEU A 86 14.58 0.28 3.06
C LEU A 86 15.81 1.10 2.64
N GLN A 87 15.98 2.28 3.19
CA GLN A 87 17.11 3.16 2.86
C GLN A 87 18.46 2.55 3.29
N LYS A 88 18.48 1.78 4.36
CA LYS A 88 19.69 1.04 4.77
C LYS A 88 20.13 -0.01 3.74
N HIS A 89 19.24 -0.45 2.90
CA HIS A 89 19.51 -1.41 1.82
C HIS A 89 19.56 -0.74 0.44
N ASP A 90 19.78 0.57 0.41
CA ASP A 90 19.84 1.37 -0.82
C ASP A 90 18.55 1.32 -1.64
N ILE A 91 17.41 1.12 -0.98
CA ILE A 91 16.10 1.14 -1.60
C ILE A 91 15.44 2.48 -1.27
N GLU A 92 14.93 3.16 -2.29
CA GLU A 92 14.23 4.43 -2.10
C GLU A 92 12.97 4.25 -1.26
N ALA A 93 12.61 5.29 -0.51
CA ALA A 93 11.39 5.30 0.29
C ALA A 93 10.17 5.08 -0.59
N VAL A 94 9.17 4.40 -0.03
CA VAL A 94 7.91 4.14 -0.71
C VAL A 94 6.76 4.86 0.00
N ASP A 95 5.67 5.06 -0.73
CA ASP A 95 4.50 5.77 -0.22
C ASP A 95 3.50 4.82 0.43
N GLY A 96 3.56 3.55 0.08
CA GLY A 96 2.66 2.57 0.63
C GLY A 96 3.03 1.13 0.26
N ILE A 97 2.13 0.22 0.64
CA ILE A 97 2.27 -1.22 0.44
C ILE A 97 0.99 -1.74 -0.19
N ILE A 98 1.10 -2.49 -1.28
CA ILE A 98 -0.03 -3.22 -1.85
C ILE A 98 0.00 -4.61 -1.25
N GLY A 99 -1.00 -4.93 -0.46
CA GLY A 99 -1.07 -6.15 0.30
C GLY A 99 -1.92 -7.24 -0.34
N ALA A 100 -2.06 -8.33 0.39
CA ALA A 100 -2.78 -9.51 -0.09
C ALA A 100 -4.27 -9.23 -0.34
N ASP A 101 -4.86 -8.25 0.33
CA ASP A 101 -6.26 -7.87 0.11
C ASP A 101 -6.53 -7.50 -1.35
N ILE A 102 -5.63 -6.73 -1.98
CA ILE A 102 -5.74 -6.39 -3.40
C ILE A 102 -5.29 -7.58 -4.25
N LEU A 103 -4.11 -8.13 -3.96
CA LEU A 103 -3.51 -9.18 -4.80
C LEU A 103 -4.40 -10.43 -4.89
N GLN A 104 -5.03 -10.83 -3.80
CA GLN A 104 -5.93 -11.98 -3.79
C GLN A 104 -7.27 -11.68 -4.47
N SER A 105 -7.83 -10.49 -4.27
CA SER A 105 -9.13 -10.15 -4.86
C SER A 105 -9.09 -10.10 -6.39
N VAL A 106 -7.92 -9.88 -6.98
CA VAL A 106 -7.74 -9.79 -8.43
C VAL A 106 -7.01 -10.99 -9.01
N ASN A 107 -6.78 -12.03 -8.22
CA ASN A 107 -6.04 -13.22 -8.66
C ASN A 107 -4.70 -12.85 -9.31
N ALA A 108 -3.95 -11.99 -8.64
CA ALA A 108 -2.68 -11.49 -9.18
C ALA A 108 -1.68 -12.62 -9.40
N ILE A 109 -0.92 -12.51 -10.47
CA ILE A 109 0.20 -13.40 -10.75
C ILE A 109 1.46 -12.54 -10.78
N ILE A 110 2.44 -12.90 -9.95
CA ILE A 110 3.72 -12.19 -9.90
C ILE A 110 4.75 -13.04 -10.64
N ASP A 111 5.26 -12.52 -11.74
CA ASP A 111 6.32 -13.17 -12.51
C ASP A 111 7.67 -12.56 -12.11
N TYR A 112 8.36 -13.21 -11.20
CA TYR A 112 9.63 -12.73 -10.69
C TYR A 112 10.77 -12.79 -11.71
N LYS A 113 10.66 -13.69 -12.68
CA LYS A 113 11.69 -13.85 -13.72
C LYS A 113 11.71 -12.67 -14.67
N ASN A 114 10.54 -12.18 -15.07
CA ASN A 114 10.37 -11.12 -16.05
C ASN A 114 9.94 -9.78 -15.44
N ASP A 115 9.81 -9.71 -14.12
CA ASP A 115 9.35 -8.52 -13.39
C ASP A 115 7.98 -8.02 -13.86
N TRP A 116 7.06 -8.96 -14.07
CA TRP A 116 5.69 -8.63 -14.49
C TRP A 116 4.69 -8.93 -13.41
N LEU A 117 3.67 -8.08 -13.36
CA LEU A 117 2.50 -8.28 -12.50
C LEU A 117 1.26 -8.37 -13.40
N TYR A 118 0.55 -9.49 -13.31
CA TYR A 118 -0.69 -9.70 -14.04
C TYR A 118 -1.87 -9.55 -13.08
N LEU A 119 -2.81 -8.67 -13.41
CA LEU A 119 -4.02 -8.42 -12.62
C LEU A 119 -5.25 -8.72 -13.49
N ARG A 120 -6.28 -9.23 -12.85
CA ARG A 120 -7.53 -9.55 -13.54
C ARG A 120 -8.70 -8.75 -13.00
#